data_84cfa49de5071d43c82b1b469836d7ee
#
_entry.id   84cfa49de5071d43c82b1b469836d7ee
#
_cell.length_a   1.000
_cell.length_b   1.000
_cell.length_c   1.000
_cell.angle_alpha   90.00
_cell.angle_beta   90.00
_cell.angle_gamma   90.00
#
_symmetry.space_group_name_H-M   'P 1'
#
loop_
_entity.id
_entity.type
_entity.pdbx_description
1 polymer ?
#
loop_
_entity_poly.entity_id
_entity_poly.type
_entity_poly.pdbx_seq_one_letter_code
_entity_poly.pdbx_strand_id
1 'polypeptide(L)' 'MPESPSTTAVAAELHVIADQADRLRERVGSLAEPFLGTDREDLVSAIHEAERQLRMAERSLQRALKTAR' A
#
# COMPACT_ATOMS: atom_id res chain seq x y z
N MET A 1 -28.45 12.52 19.82
CA MET A 1 -27.07 12.08 20.09
C MET A 1 -26.43 11.57 18.82
N PRO A 2 -25.27 12.07 18.45
CA PRO A 2 -24.59 11.49 17.31
C PRO A 2 -24.17 10.05 17.65
N GLU A 3 -24.35 9.16 16.70
CA GLU A 3 -23.89 7.78 16.86
C GLU A 3 -22.37 7.73 16.84
N SER A 4 -21.80 6.86 17.68
CA SER A 4 -20.36 6.61 17.63
C SER A 4 -20.03 5.91 16.32
N PRO A 5 -18.92 6.28 15.64
CA PRO A 5 -18.49 5.57 14.46
C PRO A 5 -18.29 4.08 14.75
N SER A 6 -18.70 3.24 13.81
CA SER A 6 -18.55 1.80 13.97
C SER A 6 -17.11 1.37 13.69
N THR A 7 -16.43 0.84 14.70
CA THR A 7 -15.07 0.30 14.53
C THR A 7 -15.08 -0.96 13.68
N THR A 8 -16.16 -1.72 13.71
CA THR A 8 -16.32 -2.90 12.85
C THR A 8 -16.35 -2.51 11.37
N ALA A 9 -17.11 -1.46 11.03
CA ALA A 9 -17.17 -0.96 9.66
C ALA A 9 -15.83 -0.41 9.20
N VAL A 10 -15.13 0.30 10.07
CA VAL A 10 -13.79 0.84 9.78
C VAL A 10 -12.81 -0.31 9.56
N ALA A 11 -12.84 -1.35 10.40
CA ALA A 11 -11.96 -2.50 10.26
C ALA A 11 -12.19 -3.21 8.92
N ALA A 12 -13.45 -3.40 8.53
CA ALA A 12 -13.78 -4.02 7.24
C ALA A 12 -13.25 -3.19 6.08
N GLU A 13 -13.43 -1.88 6.14
CA GLU A 13 -12.94 -0.97 5.09
C GLU A 13 -11.41 -0.95 5.02
N LEU A 14 -10.75 -0.90 6.18
CA LEU A 14 -9.29 -0.95 6.24
C LEU A 14 -8.73 -2.25 5.66
N HIS A 15 -9.42 -3.35 5.88
CA HIS A 15 -9.02 -4.64 5.31
C HIS A 15 -9.03 -4.59 3.79
N VAL A 16 -10.10 -4.04 3.20
CA VAL A 16 -10.22 -3.87 1.76
C VAL A 16 -9.11 -2.96 1.21
N ILE A 17 -8.90 -1.83 1.89
CA ILE A 17 -7.89 -0.85 1.48
C ILE A 17 -6.48 -1.47 1.54
N ALA A 18 -6.18 -2.22 2.59
CA ALA A 18 -4.89 -2.88 2.72
C ALA A 18 -4.65 -3.88 1.59
N ASP A 19 -5.68 -4.64 1.20
CA ASP A 19 -5.60 -5.56 0.08
C ASP A 19 -5.35 -4.82 -1.24
N GLN A 20 -6.04 -3.70 -1.45
CA GLN A 20 -5.83 -2.85 -2.64
C GLN A 20 -4.42 -2.26 -2.67
N ALA A 21 -3.91 -1.83 -1.52
CA ALA A 21 -2.55 -1.29 -1.42
C ALA A 21 -1.51 -2.33 -1.79
N ASP A 22 -1.70 -3.58 -1.35
CA ASP A 22 -0.82 -4.69 -1.68
C ASP A 22 -0.77 -4.92 -3.20
N ARG A 23 -1.92 -4.93 -3.85
CA ARG A 23 -2.01 -5.11 -5.30
C ARG A 23 -1.38 -3.94 -6.06
N LEU A 24 -1.58 -2.73 -5.58
CA LEU A 24 -0.96 -1.55 -6.18
C LEU A 24 0.56 -1.60 -6.06
N ARG A 25 1.07 -2.03 -4.92
CA ARG A 25 2.51 -2.18 -4.71
C ARG A 25 3.10 -3.18 -5.72
N GLU A 26 2.45 -4.32 -5.91
CA GLU A 26 2.89 -5.32 -6.88
C GLU A 26 2.89 -4.75 -8.30
N ARG A 27 1.86 -4.02 -8.67
CA ARG A 27 1.76 -3.41 -10.00
C ARG A 27 2.85 -2.37 -10.22
N VAL A 28 3.12 -1.54 -9.21
CA VAL A 28 4.18 -0.53 -9.29
C VAL A 28 5.55 -1.22 -9.45
N GLY A 29 5.81 -2.26 -8.64
CA GLY A 29 7.08 -2.98 -8.71
C GLY A 29 7.33 -3.59 -10.07
N SER A 30 6.30 -4.16 -10.68
CA SER A 30 6.43 -4.80 -11.99
C SER A 30 6.75 -3.82 -13.12
N LEU A 31 6.44 -2.53 -12.93
CA LEU A 31 6.75 -1.51 -13.95
C LEU A 31 8.25 -1.31 -14.16
N ALA A 32 9.07 -1.67 -13.19
CA ALA A 32 10.51 -1.53 -13.28
C ALA A 32 11.16 -2.60 -14.18
N GLU A 33 10.53 -3.76 -14.32
CA GLU A 33 11.13 -4.91 -14.99
C GLU A 33 11.66 -4.63 -16.40
N PRO A 34 10.91 -3.96 -17.30
CA PRO A 34 11.41 -3.70 -18.65
C PRO A 34 12.63 -2.77 -18.69
N PHE A 35 12.90 -2.05 -17.61
CA PHE A 35 13.99 -1.07 -17.55
C PHE A 35 15.22 -1.57 -16.78
N LEU A 36 15.15 -2.78 -16.22
CA LEU A 36 16.29 -3.37 -15.52
C LEU A 36 17.41 -3.62 -16.51
N GLY A 37 18.64 -3.20 -16.14
CA GLY A 37 19.78 -3.36 -17.00
C GLY A 37 19.85 -2.39 -18.18
N THR A 38 18.99 -1.38 -18.20
CA THR A 38 19.01 -0.33 -19.24
C THR A 38 19.67 0.94 -18.67
N ASP A 39 19.74 1.99 -19.50
CA ASP A 39 20.25 3.30 -19.08
C ASP A 39 19.25 4.11 -18.25
N ARG A 40 18.09 3.55 -17.94
CA ARG A 40 17.04 4.20 -17.15
C ARG A 40 17.05 3.74 -15.71
N GLU A 41 18.23 3.66 -15.09
CA GLU A 41 18.34 3.35 -13.67
C GLU A 41 17.67 4.38 -12.77
N ASP A 42 17.62 5.64 -13.24
CA ASP A 42 16.90 6.70 -12.55
C ASP A 42 15.42 6.35 -12.36
N LEU A 43 14.79 5.84 -13.42
CA LEU A 43 13.39 5.42 -13.38
C LEU A 43 13.22 4.17 -12.49
N VAL A 44 14.11 3.19 -12.62
CA VAL A 44 14.07 1.97 -11.80
C VAL A 44 14.14 2.34 -10.31
N SER A 45 15.09 3.22 -9.95
CA SER A 45 15.25 3.66 -8.56
C SER A 45 14.01 4.39 -8.04
N ALA A 46 13.41 5.25 -8.87
CA ALA A 46 12.21 5.98 -8.49
C ALA A 46 11.02 5.03 -8.28
N ILE A 47 10.87 4.03 -9.14
CA ILE A 47 9.81 3.02 -9.00
C ILE A 47 10.03 2.20 -7.72
N HIS A 48 11.25 1.76 -7.44
CA HIS A 48 11.56 1.01 -6.22
C HIS A 48 11.31 1.83 -4.96
N GLU A 49 11.57 3.14 -5.01
CA GLU A 49 11.25 4.03 -3.91
C GLU A 49 9.74 4.12 -3.67
N ALA A 50 8.95 4.24 -4.74
CA ALA A 50 7.50 4.27 -4.65
C ALA A 50 6.98 2.94 -4.08
N GLU A 51 7.53 1.82 -4.52
CA GLU A 51 7.18 0.49 -4.01
C GLU A 51 7.45 0.40 -2.51
N ARG A 52 8.62 0.90 -2.07
CA ARG A 52 8.99 0.89 -0.65
C ARG A 52 8.04 1.74 0.18
N GLN A 53 7.64 2.91 -0.31
CA GLN A 53 6.70 3.78 0.39
C GLN A 53 5.32 3.12 0.51
N LEU A 54 4.88 2.44 -0.53
CA LEU A 54 3.63 1.68 -0.48
C LEU A 54 3.71 0.56 0.55
N ARG A 55 4.85 -0.13 0.64
CA ARG A 55 5.05 -1.18 1.64
C ARG A 55 4.97 -0.63 3.06
N MET A 56 5.52 0.56 3.28
CA MET A 56 5.40 1.24 4.58
C MET A 56 3.96 1.61 4.89
N ALA A 57 3.23 2.09 3.88
CA ALA A 57 1.81 2.42 4.02
C ALA A 57 0.99 1.16 4.36
N GLU A 58 1.29 0.02 3.74
CA GLU A 58 0.63 -1.26 4.05
C GLU A 58 0.82 -1.62 5.52
N ARG A 59 2.02 -1.45 6.06
CA ARG A 59 2.28 -1.72 7.48
C ARG A 59 1.46 -0.80 8.39
N SER A 60 1.34 0.47 8.01
CA SER A 60 0.50 1.42 8.75
C SER A 60 -0.97 1.04 8.70
N LEU A 61 -1.44 0.58 7.54
CA LEU A 61 -2.82 0.11 7.38
C LEU A 61 -3.08 -1.12 8.26
N GLN A 62 -2.13 -2.05 8.36
CA GLN A 62 -2.26 -3.23 9.21
C GLN A 62 -2.31 -2.84 10.69
N ARG A 63 -1.52 -1.85 11.11
CA ARG A 63 -1.58 -1.34 12.49
C ARG A 63 -2.93 -0.70 12.78
N ALA A 64 -3.44 0.11 11.83
CA ALA A 64 -4.76 0.73 11.98
C ALA A 64 -5.85 -0.33 12.08
N LEU A 65 -5.76 -1.37 11.26
CA LEU A 65 -6.70 -2.49 11.28
C LEU A 65 -6.72 -3.18 12.65
N LYS A 66 -5.56 -3.46 13.21
CA LYS A 66 -5.45 -4.06 14.54
C LYS A 66 -6.04 -3.16 15.62
N THR A 67 -5.82 -1.86 15.50
CA THR A 67 -6.33 -0.88 16.44
C THR A 67 -7.86 -0.80 16.38
N ALA A 68 -8.44 -0.96 15.19
CA ALA A 68 -9.88 -0.88 14.98
C ALA A 68 -10.65 -2.13 15.44
N ARG A 69 -9.97 -3.25 15.63
CA ARG A 69 -10.63 -4.51 16.06
C ARG A 69 -10.99 -4.51 17.54
#